data_4adf45a7be494ab498506d1dbba8754a
#
_entry.id   4adf45a7be494ab498506d1dbba8754a
#
_cell.length_a   1.000
_cell.length_b   1.000
_cell.length_c   1.000
_cell.angle_alpha   90.00
_cell.angle_beta   90.00
_cell.angle_gamma   90.00
#
_symmetry.space_group_name_H-M   'P 1'
#
loop_
_entity.id
_entity.type
_entity.pdbx_description
1 polymer ?
#
loop_
_entity_poly.entity_id
_entity_poly.type
_entity_poly.pdbx_seq_one_letter_code
_entity_poly.pdbx_strand_id
1 'polypeptide(L)'
;IAHINVVFVKEHNFILNKIFALQETSGITGLEHINSKSLVKLRDKSGTFIGTRMGRPEKAKLRKMKGTPVVLFPVGREGGRLRSFQDAISKNTIVSDFPTYECNECNIATIYSSCELCGKKTTWKKVCVKCKRTTLEDKCCGTYTRGFRRQRIDINHYFDSAIKALNIPAPQLVKGVRGTTNKDKIVEHISKGILRAVHKLAVNKDGTIRYDMTEMGLTHFKPKEIGTAINKLKELGYEKDIFGELLENDEQLLEILPQDVIMPSCPETPDETADDIFMRTCNFIDDLLEKHYHLPKYYNVKTKEDLIGHLIIGLAPHTSAGIIGRIIGFSKTLGCFAHPYWHAAQRRNFDGDETCALLVLDAFLNFSRKYLPDRRGSRSMDAPLVLTTVLVPSEVDTEVHGMDITDKYPLDFYRAAEQCKYPWDVKVLQVKDVLGKKEQYEGFKYTHETNDLNAGVRLSAYKFIPTMIEKLDGQLDLAARIRASDLDGVAAL
;
A
#
# COMPACT_ATOMS: atom_id res chain seq x y z
N ILE A 1 32.82 3.98 12.43
CA ILE A 1 32.54 2.59 12.83
C ILE A 1 31.25 2.07 12.18
N ALA A 2 30.40 2.94 11.64
CA ALA A 2 29.10 2.58 11.07
C ALA A 2 29.13 1.72 9.78
N HIS A 3 30.30 1.42 9.23
CA HIS A 3 30.43 0.58 8.02
C HIS A 3 31.24 -0.68 8.22
N ILE A 4 31.58 -0.99 9.45
CA ILE A 4 32.12 -2.31 9.75
C ILE A 4 30.91 -3.14 10.16
N ASN A 5 30.45 -4.02 9.27
CA ASN A 5 29.58 -5.14 9.65
C ASN A 5 30.40 -6.08 10.55
N VAL A 6 30.67 -5.64 11.76
CA VAL A 6 31.25 -6.49 12.81
C VAL A 6 30.05 -7.09 13.52
N VAL A 7 29.76 -8.32 13.23
CA VAL A 7 28.88 -9.14 14.07
C VAL A 7 29.56 -9.29 15.43
N PHE A 8 29.09 -8.48 16.39
CA PHE A 8 29.58 -8.55 17.77
C PHE A 8 28.84 -9.66 18.49
N VAL A 9 29.45 -10.84 18.51
CA VAL A 9 29.06 -11.88 19.47
C VAL A 9 29.46 -11.39 20.88
N LYS A 10 28.70 -11.72 21.92
CA LYS A 10 28.95 -11.30 23.32
C LYS A 10 30.43 -11.43 23.75
N GLU A 11 31.14 -12.40 23.22
CA GLU A 11 32.56 -12.66 23.43
C GLU A 11 33.48 -11.55 22.89
N HIS A 12 33.05 -10.78 21.90
CA HIS A 12 33.82 -9.66 21.34
C HIS A 12 33.66 -8.35 22.14
N ASN A 13 32.67 -8.23 23.01
CA ASN A 13 32.50 -7.05 23.89
C ASN A 13 33.72 -6.83 24.78
N PHE A 14 34.40 -7.90 25.18
CA PHE A 14 35.63 -7.80 25.96
C PHE A 14 36.77 -7.15 25.15
N ILE A 15 36.91 -7.48 23.88
CA ILE A 15 37.91 -6.91 22.97
C ILE A 15 37.61 -5.44 22.69
N LEU A 16 36.34 -5.11 22.45
CA LEU A 16 35.87 -3.72 22.23
C LEU A 16 36.11 -2.85 23.45
N ASN A 17 35.76 -3.32 24.64
CA ASN A 17 35.99 -2.56 25.86
C ASN A 17 37.48 -2.31 26.09
N LYS A 18 38.38 -3.22 25.69
CA LYS A 18 39.82 -2.97 25.71
C LYS A 18 40.27 -1.97 24.63
N ILE A 19 39.64 -1.98 23.43
CA ILE A 19 39.96 -1.05 22.35
C ILE A 19 39.55 0.38 22.73
N PHE A 20 38.36 0.56 23.27
CA PHE A 20 37.81 1.87 23.65
C PHE A 20 38.39 2.43 24.97
N ALA A 21 39.06 1.60 25.78
CA ALA A 21 39.73 2.04 27.00
C ALA A 21 41.19 2.56 26.76
N LEU A 22 41.58 2.70 25.49
CA LEU A 22 42.93 3.11 25.12
C LEU A 22 43.08 4.64 25.20
N GLN A 23 44.11 5.10 25.95
CA GLN A 23 44.52 6.50 26.00
C GLN A 23 45.11 6.95 24.64
N GLU A 24 44.89 8.22 24.29
CA GLU A 24 45.50 8.82 23.10
C GLU A 24 47.02 8.74 23.14
N THR A 25 47.61 8.15 22.12
CA THR A 25 49.09 8.15 21.93
C THR A 25 49.42 9.01 20.71
N SER A 26 50.27 10.02 20.90
CA SER A 26 50.70 10.90 19.83
C SER A 26 51.63 10.15 18.85
N GLY A 27 51.36 10.32 17.54
CA GLY A 27 52.30 9.91 16.48
C GLY A 27 52.00 8.62 15.74
N ILE A 28 50.89 7.92 16.06
CA ILE A 28 50.45 6.71 15.35
C ILE A 28 49.00 6.92 14.90
N THR A 29 48.64 6.49 13.69
CA THR A 29 47.24 6.56 13.23
C THR A 29 46.35 5.69 14.10
N GLY A 30 45.08 6.05 14.27
CA GLY A 30 44.11 5.29 15.07
C GLY A 30 44.01 3.83 14.64
N LEU A 31 44.13 3.54 13.35
CA LEU A 31 44.11 2.20 12.78
C LEU A 31 45.36 1.38 13.16
N GLU A 32 46.53 1.96 13.09
CA GLU A 32 47.76 1.31 13.50
C GLU A 32 47.77 1.01 15.00
N HIS A 33 47.29 1.96 15.82
CA HIS A 33 47.17 1.78 17.26
C HIS A 33 46.21 0.63 17.61
N ILE A 34 45.04 0.56 16.98
CA ILE A 34 44.10 -0.54 17.17
C ILE A 34 44.74 -1.86 16.74
N ASN A 35 45.38 -1.91 15.57
CA ASN A 35 46.01 -3.12 15.05
C ASN A 35 47.23 -3.60 15.87
N SER A 36 47.90 -2.71 16.59
CA SER A 36 48.98 -3.09 17.49
C SER A 36 48.51 -3.82 18.76
N LYS A 37 47.26 -3.64 19.14
CA LYS A 37 46.67 -4.18 20.37
C LYS A 37 45.54 -5.23 20.12
N SER A 38 45.06 -5.35 18.91
CA SER A 38 44.00 -6.29 18.54
C SER A 38 44.56 -7.61 18.00
N LEU A 39 43.92 -8.72 18.35
CA LEU A 39 44.16 -10.02 17.75
C LEU A 39 43.64 -10.09 16.30
N VAL A 40 42.70 -9.23 15.96
CA VAL A 40 42.12 -9.13 14.62
C VAL A 40 42.65 -7.87 13.95
N LYS A 41 43.24 -7.99 12.78
CA LYS A 41 43.72 -6.85 12.00
C LYS A 41 42.56 -6.17 11.30
N LEU A 42 42.36 -4.89 11.61
CA LEU A 42 41.46 -4.01 10.85
C LEU A 42 42.22 -3.46 9.64
N ARG A 43 41.55 -3.40 8.48
CA ARG A 43 42.09 -2.81 7.26
C ARG A 43 41.21 -1.65 6.84
N ASP A 44 41.79 -0.57 6.39
CA ASP A 44 41.07 0.49 5.69
C ASP A 44 40.70 -0.01 4.30
N LYS A 45 39.43 -0.22 4.07
CA LYS A 45 38.91 -0.82 2.84
C LYS A 45 38.38 0.17 1.84
N SER A 46 37.80 1.26 2.29
CA SER A 46 37.03 2.17 1.45
C SER A 46 37.50 3.63 1.46
N GLY A 47 38.61 3.94 2.13
CA GLY A 47 39.04 5.32 2.32
C GLY A 47 38.22 6.09 3.32
N THR A 48 38.33 7.42 3.33
CA THR A 48 37.71 8.32 4.29
C THR A 48 36.41 8.95 3.79
N PHE A 49 36.05 8.74 2.54
CA PHE A 49 34.89 9.36 1.92
C PHE A 49 33.60 8.61 2.26
N ILE A 50 32.66 9.30 2.89
CA ILE A 50 31.29 8.86 3.13
C ILE A 50 30.38 9.93 2.57
N GLY A 51 29.55 9.55 1.60
CA GLY A 51 28.50 10.40 1.05
C GLY A 51 27.19 10.26 1.81
N THR A 52 26.29 11.21 1.64
CA THR A 52 24.91 11.13 2.10
C THR A 52 23.96 11.18 0.90
N ARG A 53 22.84 10.50 1.01
CA ARG A 53 21.81 10.49 -0.02
C ARG A 53 20.47 10.85 0.58
N MET A 54 19.71 11.69 -0.16
CA MET A 54 18.34 12.00 0.21
C MET A 54 17.44 10.77 0.01
N GLY A 55 16.80 10.32 1.08
CA GLY A 55 15.80 9.27 1.02
C GLY A 55 14.47 9.77 0.43
N ARG A 56 13.59 8.85 0.09
CA ARG A 56 12.19 9.15 -0.23
C ARG A 56 11.38 9.28 1.06
N PRO A 57 10.39 10.20 1.13
CA PRO A 57 9.49 10.25 2.27
C PRO A 57 8.62 8.99 2.30
N GLU A 58 8.53 8.38 3.46
CA GLU A 58 7.64 7.26 3.70
C GLU A 58 6.18 7.69 3.57
N LYS A 59 5.34 6.79 3.10
CA LYS A 59 3.91 6.98 2.92
C LYS A 59 3.11 5.97 3.74
N ALA A 60 2.11 6.48 4.43
CA ALA A 60 1.06 5.68 5.05
C ALA A 60 -0.19 6.56 5.13
N LYS A 61 -1.09 6.46 4.14
CA LYS A 61 -2.26 7.34 4.06
C LYS A 61 -3.34 6.83 3.12
N LEU A 62 -4.56 7.27 3.37
CA LEU A 62 -5.68 7.07 2.44
C LEU A 62 -5.37 7.71 1.07
N ARG A 63 -5.50 6.92 0.01
CA ARG A 63 -5.32 7.41 -1.36
C ARG A 63 -6.48 8.29 -1.76
N LYS A 64 -6.20 9.55 -2.08
CA LYS A 64 -7.20 10.56 -2.41
C LYS A 64 -7.00 11.08 -3.84
N MET A 65 -8.06 11.07 -4.65
CA MET A 65 -8.09 11.76 -5.93
C MET A 65 -8.15 13.28 -5.73
N LYS A 66 -7.76 14.04 -6.76
CA LYS A 66 -7.85 15.52 -6.72
C LYS A 66 -9.29 15.98 -6.43
N GLY A 67 -9.47 16.71 -5.34
CA GLY A 67 -10.77 17.19 -4.85
C GLY A 67 -11.49 16.22 -3.93
N THR A 68 -10.87 15.10 -3.61
CA THR A 68 -11.34 14.10 -2.62
C THR A 68 -12.81 13.69 -2.86
N PRO A 69 -13.16 13.14 -4.04
CA PRO A 69 -14.50 12.67 -4.29
C PRO A 69 -14.80 11.43 -3.43
N VAL A 70 -16.07 11.28 -3.06
CA VAL A 70 -16.57 10.08 -2.37
C VAL A 70 -17.38 9.19 -3.31
N VAL A 71 -17.70 9.69 -4.51
CA VAL A 71 -18.46 8.95 -5.53
C VAL A 71 -18.02 9.37 -6.94
N LEU A 72 -17.99 8.39 -7.85
CA LEU A 72 -17.68 8.61 -9.28
C LEU A 72 -18.94 9.02 -10.04
N PHE A 73 -19.58 10.09 -9.56
CA PHE A 73 -20.79 10.66 -10.14
C PHE A 73 -20.53 12.12 -10.54
N PRO A 74 -20.84 12.52 -11.81
CA PRO A 74 -20.57 13.86 -12.28
C PRO A 74 -21.59 14.85 -11.70
N VAL A 75 -21.11 15.89 -11.02
CA VAL A 75 -21.90 17.02 -10.55
C VAL A 75 -21.78 18.28 -11.44
N GLY A 76 -21.03 18.20 -12.53
CA GLY A 76 -20.86 19.25 -13.50
C GLY A 76 -20.23 20.53 -12.93
N ARG A 77 -20.68 21.68 -13.45
CA ARG A 77 -20.35 23.01 -12.93
C ARG A 77 -21.24 23.40 -11.76
N GLU A 78 -22.40 22.77 -11.66
CA GLU A 78 -23.44 22.98 -10.67
C GLU A 78 -22.95 22.63 -9.26
N GLY A 79 -22.06 21.63 -9.12
CA GLY A 79 -21.42 21.25 -7.84
C GLY A 79 -20.38 22.23 -7.30
N GLY A 80 -20.16 23.36 -7.98
CA GLY A 80 -19.30 24.44 -7.53
C GLY A 80 -17.81 24.04 -7.40
N ARG A 81 -17.07 24.82 -6.60
CA ARG A 81 -15.63 24.60 -6.36
C ARG A 81 -15.35 23.27 -5.62
N LEU A 82 -16.23 22.93 -4.68
CA LEU A 82 -16.12 21.72 -3.86
C LEU A 82 -16.59 20.46 -4.57
N ARG A 83 -17.25 20.58 -5.73
CA ARG A 83 -17.91 19.48 -6.45
C ARG A 83 -18.97 18.78 -5.58
N SER A 84 -19.74 19.56 -4.81
CA SER A 84 -20.67 19.04 -3.83
C SER A 84 -22.03 18.74 -4.45
N PHE A 85 -22.66 17.70 -3.95
CA PHE A 85 -24.07 17.42 -4.26
C PHE A 85 -24.99 18.48 -3.69
N GLN A 86 -24.69 19.04 -2.52
CA GLN A 86 -25.48 20.08 -1.87
C GLN A 86 -25.59 21.33 -2.75
N ASP A 87 -24.45 21.78 -3.35
CA ASP A 87 -24.47 22.90 -4.31
C ASP A 87 -25.25 22.55 -5.59
N ALA A 88 -25.20 21.31 -6.04
CA ALA A 88 -25.94 20.86 -7.22
C ALA A 88 -27.42 20.73 -6.93
N ILE A 89 -27.81 20.23 -5.76
CA ILE A 89 -29.20 20.11 -5.27
C ILE A 89 -29.86 21.49 -5.18
N SER A 90 -29.15 22.52 -4.68
CA SER A 90 -29.68 23.88 -4.61
C SER A 90 -30.05 24.48 -5.99
N LYS A 91 -29.47 23.91 -7.07
CA LYS A 91 -29.78 24.28 -8.47
C LYS A 91 -30.76 23.32 -9.15
N ASN A 92 -31.26 22.31 -8.44
CA ASN A 92 -32.19 21.26 -8.86
C ASN A 92 -31.71 20.38 -10.00
N THR A 93 -30.87 20.86 -10.90
CA THR A 93 -30.50 20.12 -12.10
C THR A 93 -29.00 20.17 -12.34
N ILE A 94 -28.44 19.10 -12.92
CA ILE A 94 -27.05 19.03 -13.42
C ILE A 94 -27.08 18.77 -14.94
N VAL A 95 -26.06 19.34 -15.62
CA VAL A 95 -25.85 19.12 -17.06
C VAL A 95 -24.51 18.45 -17.27
N SER A 96 -24.50 17.15 -17.60
CA SER A 96 -23.28 16.37 -17.87
C SER A 96 -23.55 15.27 -18.89
N ASP A 97 -22.51 14.55 -19.25
CA ASP A 97 -22.64 13.35 -20.07
C ASP A 97 -23.01 12.18 -19.16
N PHE A 98 -24.15 11.55 -19.43
CA PHE A 98 -24.67 10.40 -18.70
C PHE A 98 -24.99 9.24 -19.64
N PRO A 99 -24.85 7.99 -19.20
CA PRO A 99 -25.31 6.83 -19.95
C PRO A 99 -26.83 6.87 -20.08
N THR A 100 -27.36 6.13 -21.04
CA THR A 100 -28.80 6.09 -21.30
C THR A 100 -29.28 4.67 -21.07
N TYR A 101 -30.06 4.46 -20.03
CA TYR A 101 -30.74 3.21 -19.72
C TYR A 101 -32.26 3.41 -19.72
N GLU A 102 -32.99 2.33 -19.86
CA GLU A 102 -34.47 2.31 -19.79
C GLU A 102 -34.92 1.12 -18.93
N CYS A 103 -35.75 1.38 -17.98
CA CYS A 103 -36.41 0.34 -17.18
C CYS A 103 -37.68 -0.13 -17.91
N ASN A 104 -37.73 -1.39 -18.29
CA ASN A 104 -38.86 -1.95 -19.01
C ASN A 104 -40.13 -2.12 -18.14
N GLU A 105 -39.95 -2.24 -16.81
CA GLU A 105 -41.08 -2.38 -15.87
C GLU A 105 -41.72 -1.06 -15.52
N CYS A 106 -40.89 -0.04 -15.26
CA CYS A 106 -41.41 1.29 -14.88
C CYS A 106 -41.63 2.22 -16.10
N ASN A 107 -41.18 1.81 -17.28
CA ASN A 107 -41.19 2.64 -18.51
C ASN A 107 -40.52 4.01 -18.34
N ILE A 108 -39.43 4.07 -17.57
CA ILE A 108 -38.69 5.30 -17.32
C ILE A 108 -37.28 5.24 -17.88
N ALA A 109 -36.74 6.38 -18.32
CA ALA A 109 -35.33 6.53 -18.62
C ALA A 109 -34.55 6.75 -17.33
N THR A 110 -33.44 6.05 -17.17
CA THR A 110 -32.55 6.17 -16.03
C THR A 110 -31.07 6.23 -16.47
N ILE A 111 -30.19 6.58 -15.56
CA ILE A 111 -28.73 6.62 -15.77
C ILE A 111 -28.04 5.40 -15.18
N TYR A 112 -28.75 4.49 -14.55
CA TYR A 112 -28.22 3.32 -13.88
C TYR A 112 -28.57 2.02 -14.60
N SER A 113 -27.69 1.02 -14.44
CA SER A 113 -27.92 -0.34 -14.94
C SER A 113 -28.97 -1.13 -14.13
N SER A 114 -29.39 -0.57 -12.98
CA SER A 114 -30.53 -1.03 -12.19
C SER A 114 -31.45 0.16 -11.93
N CYS A 115 -32.74 -0.06 -11.99
CA CYS A 115 -33.73 1.00 -11.81
C CYS A 115 -33.75 1.49 -10.36
N GLU A 116 -33.63 2.78 -10.14
CA GLU A 116 -33.66 3.41 -8.82
C GLU A 116 -35.04 3.31 -8.11
N LEU A 117 -36.10 3.03 -8.85
CA LEU A 117 -37.45 2.88 -8.29
C LEU A 117 -37.80 1.43 -7.94
N CYS A 118 -37.56 0.49 -8.86
CA CYS A 118 -38.00 -0.91 -8.67
C CYS A 118 -36.83 -1.90 -8.46
N GLY A 119 -35.54 -1.45 -8.51
CA GLY A 119 -34.37 -2.28 -8.35
C GLY A 119 -34.05 -3.25 -9.50
N LYS A 120 -34.95 -3.41 -10.48
CA LYS A 120 -34.80 -4.34 -11.60
C LYS A 120 -33.72 -3.87 -12.57
N LYS A 121 -33.10 -4.84 -13.28
CA LYS A 121 -32.07 -4.59 -14.32
C LYS A 121 -32.70 -3.77 -15.46
N THR A 122 -31.96 -2.76 -15.90
CA THR A 122 -32.39 -1.85 -17.00
C THR A 122 -31.70 -2.24 -18.31
N THR A 123 -32.28 -1.80 -19.43
CA THR A 123 -31.75 -2.01 -20.78
C THR A 123 -30.90 -0.83 -21.21
N TRP A 124 -29.61 -1.10 -21.56
CA TRP A 124 -28.72 -0.06 -22.06
C TRP A 124 -29.11 0.35 -23.48
N LYS A 125 -29.44 1.60 -23.68
CA LYS A 125 -29.76 2.18 -24.98
C LYS A 125 -28.60 2.99 -25.52
N LYS A 126 -28.38 2.93 -26.82
CA LYS A 126 -27.40 3.75 -27.54
C LYS A 126 -28.09 4.90 -28.25
N VAL A 127 -27.35 5.99 -28.43
CA VAL A 127 -27.86 7.21 -29.04
C VAL A 127 -27.16 7.48 -30.37
N CYS A 128 -27.89 7.66 -31.44
CA CYS A 128 -27.34 8.06 -32.71
C CYS A 128 -26.85 9.50 -32.68
N VAL A 129 -25.63 9.75 -33.12
CA VAL A 129 -25.03 11.08 -33.13
C VAL A 129 -25.72 12.01 -34.11
N LYS A 130 -26.24 11.48 -35.26
CA LYS A 130 -26.93 12.25 -36.29
C LYS A 130 -28.42 12.52 -35.96
N CYS A 131 -29.22 11.47 -35.82
CA CYS A 131 -30.67 11.62 -35.67
C CYS A 131 -31.10 11.72 -34.19
N LYS A 132 -30.23 11.59 -33.22
CA LYS A 132 -30.47 11.64 -31.76
C LYS A 132 -31.45 10.58 -31.23
N ARG A 133 -31.92 9.63 -32.04
CA ARG A 133 -32.78 8.52 -31.62
C ARG A 133 -32.02 7.52 -30.77
N THR A 134 -32.73 6.94 -29.83
CA THR A 134 -32.23 5.80 -29.03
C THR A 134 -32.42 4.49 -29.81
N THR A 135 -31.43 3.60 -29.75
CA THR A 135 -31.41 2.30 -30.41
C THR A 135 -30.60 1.29 -29.59
N LEU A 136 -30.78 0.01 -29.88
CA LEU A 136 -29.92 -1.05 -29.35
C LEU A 136 -28.71 -1.34 -30.24
N GLU A 137 -28.75 -0.86 -31.48
CA GLU A 137 -27.75 -1.17 -32.51
C GLU A 137 -26.50 -0.30 -32.38
N ASP A 138 -25.35 -0.87 -32.81
CA ASP A 138 -24.06 -0.20 -32.83
C ASP A 138 -23.94 0.87 -33.92
N LYS A 139 -24.76 0.79 -34.98
CA LYS A 139 -24.77 1.73 -36.08
C LYS A 139 -26.19 2.23 -36.36
N CYS A 140 -26.32 3.52 -36.64
CA CYS A 140 -27.55 4.18 -37.08
C CYS A 140 -27.19 5.36 -37.98
N CYS A 141 -27.96 5.61 -39.05
CA CYS A 141 -27.71 6.69 -40.01
C CYS A 141 -26.28 6.67 -40.62
N GLY A 142 -25.70 5.49 -40.81
CA GLY A 142 -24.36 5.33 -41.35
C GLY A 142 -23.21 5.72 -40.37
N THR A 143 -23.49 5.92 -39.09
CA THR A 143 -22.51 6.27 -38.05
C THR A 143 -22.61 5.35 -36.84
N TYR A 144 -21.50 5.21 -36.08
CA TYR A 144 -21.52 4.51 -34.81
C TYR A 144 -22.35 5.27 -33.78
N THR A 145 -23.14 4.55 -33.02
CA THR A 145 -23.94 5.06 -31.90
C THR A 145 -23.06 5.19 -30.63
N ARG A 146 -23.52 6.01 -29.67
CA ARG A 146 -22.83 6.21 -28.39
C ARG A 146 -23.71 5.71 -27.25
N GLY A 147 -23.12 5.11 -26.23
CA GLY A 147 -23.84 4.63 -25.05
C GLY A 147 -24.28 5.73 -24.08
N PHE A 148 -24.01 6.99 -24.39
CA PHE A 148 -24.27 8.15 -23.54
C PHE A 148 -24.73 9.37 -24.35
N ARG A 149 -25.35 10.31 -23.68
CA ARG A 149 -25.64 11.65 -24.21
C ARG A 149 -25.42 12.72 -23.17
N ARG A 150 -25.14 13.96 -23.64
CA ARG A 150 -25.21 15.14 -22.79
C ARG A 150 -26.68 15.44 -22.50
N GLN A 151 -27.03 15.43 -21.22
CA GLN A 151 -28.40 15.62 -20.77
C GLN A 151 -28.47 16.37 -19.45
N ARG A 152 -29.59 16.99 -19.23
CA ARG A 152 -29.94 17.58 -17.94
C ARG A 152 -30.74 16.53 -17.15
N ILE A 153 -30.31 16.30 -15.91
CA ILE A 153 -30.99 15.41 -14.99
C ILE A 153 -31.43 16.18 -13.74
N ASP A 154 -32.52 15.75 -13.14
CA ASP A 154 -32.96 16.20 -11.82
C ASP A 154 -32.11 15.47 -10.76
N ILE A 155 -31.20 16.20 -10.10
CA ILE A 155 -30.32 15.62 -9.11
C ILE A 155 -31.03 15.29 -7.81
N ASN A 156 -32.11 16.04 -7.48
CA ASN A 156 -32.90 15.80 -6.27
C ASN A 156 -33.56 14.42 -6.35
N HIS A 157 -34.15 14.08 -7.50
CA HIS A 157 -34.72 12.75 -7.71
C HIS A 157 -33.74 11.62 -7.38
N TYR A 158 -32.52 11.65 -7.90
CA TYR A 158 -31.52 10.60 -7.66
C TYR A 158 -30.99 10.61 -6.23
N PHE A 159 -30.78 11.80 -5.65
CA PHE A 159 -30.25 11.93 -4.31
C PHE A 159 -31.27 11.51 -3.25
N ASP A 160 -32.49 12.00 -3.36
CA ASP A 160 -33.58 11.70 -2.41
C ASP A 160 -33.98 10.22 -2.49
N SER A 161 -34.05 9.64 -3.70
CA SER A 161 -34.27 8.20 -3.88
C SER A 161 -33.21 7.37 -3.17
N ALA A 162 -31.92 7.78 -3.26
CA ALA A 162 -30.83 7.08 -2.60
C ALA A 162 -30.88 7.23 -1.07
N ILE A 163 -31.14 8.43 -0.54
CA ILE A 163 -31.32 8.66 0.91
C ILE A 163 -32.48 7.84 1.46
N LYS A 164 -33.63 7.84 0.75
CA LYS A 164 -34.81 7.07 1.14
C LYS A 164 -34.52 5.56 1.14
N ALA A 165 -33.84 5.04 0.11
CA ALA A 165 -33.49 3.63 0.00
C ALA A 165 -32.52 3.21 1.11
N LEU A 166 -31.55 4.05 1.48
CA LEU A 166 -30.59 3.78 2.55
C LEU A 166 -31.15 3.96 3.96
N ASN A 167 -32.29 4.67 4.08
CA ASN A 167 -32.91 5.01 5.37
C ASN A 167 -31.94 5.66 6.39
N ILE A 168 -31.18 6.66 5.92
CA ILE A 168 -30.21 7.40 6.75
C ILE A 168 -30.40 8.91 6.56
N PRO A 169 -29.98 9.75 7.54
CA PRO A 169 -29.95 11.19 7.34
C PRO A 169 -28.94 11.58 6.26
N ALA A 170 -29.23 12.62 5.50
CA ALA A 170 -28.34 13.13 4.47
C ALA A 170 -27.04 13.67 5.08
N PRO A 171 -25.86 13.24 4.59
CA PRO A 171 -24.58 13.78 5.05
C PRO A 171 -24.43 15.27 4.72
N GLN A 172 -23.70 16.01 5.56
CA GLN A 172 -23.46 17.44 5.36
C GLN A 172 -22.77 17.75 4.03
N LEU A 173 -21.88 16.87 3.58
CA LEU A 173 -21.11 17.06 2.35
C LEU A 173 -20.87 15.75 1.62
N VAL A 174 -21.43 15.64 0.43
CA VAL A 174 -21.17 14.53 -0.51
C VAL A 174 -20.46 15.11 -1.73
N LYS A 175 -19.23 14.66 -2.01
CA LYS A 175 -18.40 15.16 -3.12
C LYS A 175 -18.42 14.18 -4.30
N GLY A 176 -18.82 14.70 -5.48
CA GLY A 176 -18.72 13.99 -6.74
C GLY A 176 -17.49 14.37 -7.55
N VAL A 177 -17.50 14.02 -8.83
CA VAL A 177 -16.50 14.41 -9.82
C VAL A 177 -17.07 15.48 -10.77
N ARG A 178 -16.21 16.24 -11.47
CA ARG A 178 -16.68 17.18 -12.48
C ARG A 178 -17.38 16.51 -13.65
N GLY A 179 -16.82 15.39 -14.08
CA GLY A 179 -17.28 14.57 -15.19
C GLY A 179 -16.54 13.24 -15.18
N THR A 180 -17.10 12.24 -15.83
CA THR A 180 -16.49 10.92 -15.98
C THR A 180 -15.57 10.87 -17.18
N THR A 181 -14.47 10.13 -17.09
CA THR A 181 -13.47 9.97 -18.16
C THR A 181 -13.61 8.67 -18.94
N ASN A 182 -14.45 7.74 -18.48
CA ASN A 182 -14.66 6.47 -19.15
C ASN A 182 -15.42 6.65 -20.48
N LYS A 183 -15.29 5.66 -21.39
CA LYS A 183 -15.83 5.68 -22.75
C LYS A 183 -17.34 5.94 -22.79
N ASP A 184 -18.09 5.22 -21.97
CA ASP A 184 -19.56 5.19 -22.02
C ASP A 184 -20.20 6.11 -20.97
N LYS A 185 -19.38 6.91 -20.27
CA LYS A 185 -19.82 7.83 -19.21
C LYS A 185 -20.61 7.15 -18.09
N ILE A 186 -20.29 5.88 -17.84
CA ILE A 186 -20.87 5.11 -16.74
C ILE A 186 -20.61 5.84 -15.42
N VAL A 187 -21.60 5.91 -14.58
CA VAL A 187 -21.58 6.57 -13.28
C VAL A 187 -21.75 5.56 -12.16
N GLU A 188 -21.14 5.86 -11.03
CA GLU A 188 -21.34 5.08 -9.82
C GLU A 188 -22.68 5.44 -9.16
N HIS A 189 -23.32 4.48 -8.49
CA HIS A 189 -24.56 4.73 -7.78
C HIS A 189 -24.35 5.67 -6.59
N ILE A 190 -25.18 6.71 -6.44
CA ILE A 190 -25.04 7.76 -5.43
C ILE A 190 -25.05 7.17 -4.00
N SER A 191 -25.81 6.10 -3.74
CA SER A 191 -25.84 5.42 -2.44
C SER A 191 -24.46 5.04 -1.94
N LYS A 192 -23.56 4.58 -2.81
CA LYS A 192 -22.18 4.25 -2.44
C LYS A 192 -21.42 5.49 -1.96
N GLY A 193 -21.61 6.62 -2.62
CA GLY A 193 -21.01 7.88 -2.24
C GLY A 193 -21.55 8.45 -0.93
N ILE A 194 -22.85 8.33 -0.71
CA ILE A 194 -23.50 8.75 0.53
C ILE A 194 -22.91 7.95 1.72
N LEU A 195 -22.81 6.62 1.59
CA LEU A 195 -22.24 5.77 2.64
C LEU A 195 -20.75 6.07 2.85
N ARG A 196 -19.96 6.29 1.79
CA ARG A 196 -18.55 6.71 1.96
C ARG A 196 -18.42 8.07 2.64
N ALA A 197 -19.34 9.00 2.39
CA ALA A 197 -19.36 10.29 3.06
C ALA A 197 -19.64 10.14 4.57
N VAL A 198 -20.57 9.26 4.96
CA VAL A 198 -20.85 8.92 6.36
C VAL A 198 -19.58 8.40 7.05
N HIS A 199 -18.86 7.47 6.40
CA HIS A 199 -17.66 6.87 6.93
C HIS A 199 -16.36 7.67 6.67
N LYS A 200 -16.46 8.89 6.09
CA LYS A 200 -15.32 9.79 5.78
C LYS A 200 -14.24 9.13 4.91
N LEU A 201 -14.67 8.38 3.90
CA LEU A 201 -13.80 7.66 2.97
C LEU A 201 -13.79 8.35 1.60
N ALA A 202 -12.66 8.28 0.91
CA ALA A 202 -12.51 8.77 -0.46
C ALA A 202 -12.53 7.59 -1.46
N VAL A 203 -13.13 7.82 -2.64
CA VAL A 203 -13.15 6.83 -3.72
C VAL A 203 -11.92 6.97 -4.61
N ASN A 204 -11.35 5.84 -5.06
CA ASN A 204 -10.39 5.81 -6.16
C ASN A 204 -11.11 5.75 -7.52
N LYS A 205 -10.37 6.00 -8.60
CA LYS A 205 -10.90 6.05 -9.98
C LYS A 205 -11.60 4.78 -10.49
N ASP A 206 -11.35 3.65 -9.85
CA ASP A 206 -11.94 2.34 -10.14
C ASP A 206 -13.15 1.99 -9.25
N GLY A 207 -13.50 2.85 -8.32
CA GLY A 207 -14.61 2.66 -7.38
C GLY A 207 -14.20 2.09 -6.02
N THR A 208 -12.95 1.69 -5.82
CA THR A 208 -12.45 1.11 -4.57
C THR A 208 -11.90 2.16 -3.61
N ILE A 209 -11.67 1.75 -2.37
CA ILE A 209 -10.96 2.51 -1.34
C ILE A 209 -9.57 1.92 -1.22
N ARG A 210 -8.53 2.75 -1.35
CA ARG A 210 -7.14 2.29 -1.32
C ARG A 210 -6.34 3.03 -0.27
N TYR A 211 -5.46 2.32 0.42
CA TYR A 211 -4.52 2.87 1.36
C TYR A 211 -3.09 2.70 0.83
N ASP A 212 -2.39 3.82 0.63
CA ASP A 212 -1.01 3.83 0.12
C ASP A 212 -0.04 3.68 1.28
N MET A 213 0.99 2.84 1.10
CA MET A 213 2.00 2.50 2.11
C MET A 213 3.38 2.43 1.50
N THR A 214 4.40 2.54 2.34
CA THR A 214 5.78 2.21 1.98
C THR A 214 6.04 0.74 2.34
N GLU A 215 6.50 -0.04 1.37
CA GLU A 215 6.79 -1.45 1.59
C GLU A 215 8.14 -1.68 2.22
N MET A 216 8.19 -2.70 3.07
CA MET A 216 9.39 -3.14 3.78
C MET A 216 9.39 -4.67 3.85
N GLY A 217 10.42 -5.30 3.29
CA GLY A 217 10.61 -6.75 3.40
C GLY A 217 10.92 -7.17 4.83
N LEU A 218 10.23 -8.19 5.31
CA LEU A 218 10.44 -8.76 6.65
C LEU A 218 10.31 -10.28 6.59
N THR A 219 11.24 -11.01 7.19
CA THR A 219 11.19 -12.48 7.26
C THR A 219 10.84 -12.98 8.66
N HIS A 220 11.14 -12.18 9.70
CA HIS A 220 10.95 -12.57 11.10
C HIS A 220 10.39 -11.42 11.93
N PHE A 221 9.55 -11.74 12.92
CA PHE A 221 8.96 -10.77 13.83
C PHE A 221 8.69 -11.37 15.20
N LYS A 222 8.47 -10.53 16.21
CA LYS A 222 8.00 -10.93 17.54
C LYS A 222 6.54 -10.50 17.73
N PRO A 223 5.70 -11.29 18.38
CA PRO A 223 4.30 -10.94 18.63
C PRO A 223 4.09 -9.56 19.26
N LYS A 224 4.96 -9.17 20.20
CA LYS A 224 4.92 -7.84 20.84
C LYS A 224 5.10 -6.68 19.87
N GLU A 225 5.84 -6.87 18.79
CA GLU A 225 6.14 -5.81 17.81
C GLU A 225 4.91 -5.42 16.98
N ILE A 226 3.99 -6.37 16.80
CA ILE A 226 2.79 -6.20 15.96
C ILE A 226 1.50 -6.08 16.77
N GLY A 227 1.58 -6.20 18.10
CA GLY A 227 0.46 -6.06 19.01
C GLY A 227 -0.62 -7.12 18.91
N THR A 228 -0.27 -8.32 18.39
CA THR A 228 -1.23 -9.41 18.20
C THR A 228 -1.10 -10.44 19.32
N ALA A 229 -2.22 -10.79 19.93
CA ALA A 229 -2.26 -11.77 20.99
C ALA A 229 -1.80 -13.17 20.52
N ILE A 230 -1.07 -13.90 21.37
CA ILE A 230 -0.51 -15.22 21.06
C ILE A 230 -1.59 -16.21 20.60
N ASN A 231 -2.75 -16.24 21.28
CA ASN A 231 -3.84 -17.14 20.89
C ASN A 231 -4.34 -16.82 19.46
N LYS A 232 -4.38 -15.52 19.09
CA LYS A 232 -4.77 -15.13 17.75
C LYS A 232 -3.74 -15.56 16.71
N LEU A 233 -2.46 -15.43 17.01
CA LEU A 233 -1.39 -15.94 16.13
C LEU A 233 -1.44 -17.45 15.97
N LYS A 234 -1.75 -18.20 17.02
CA LYS A 234 -1.97 -19.65 16.92
C LYS A 234 -3.15 -20.00 16.00
N GLU A 235 -4.25 -19.26 16.10
CA GLU A 235 -5.39 -19.42 15.16
C GLU A 235 -4.99 -19.13 13.70
N LEU A 236 -4.02 -18.25 13.49
CA LEU A 236 -3.51 -17.91 12.18
C LEU A 236 -2.47 -18.90 11.63
N GLY A 237 -2.04 -19.88 12.45
CA GLY A 237 -1.11 -20.94 12.06
C GLY A 237 0.32 -20.80 12.61
N TYR A 238 0.57 -19.83 13.50
CA TYR A 238 1.87 -19.67 14.17
C TYR A 238 1.91 -20.52 15.46
N GLU A 239 2.32 -21.77 15.35
CA GLU A 239 2.33 -22.69 16.48
C GLU A 239 3.70 -22.74 17.20
N LYS A 240 4.77 -22.52 16.47
CA LYS A 240 6.16 -22.66 16.93
C LYS A 240 7.00 -21.45 16.51
N ASP A 241 8.03 -21.20 17.27
CA ASP A 241 9.08 -20.23 16.93
C ASP A 241 10.13 -20.84 15.97
N ILE A 242 11.12 -20.02 15.57
CA ILE A 242 12.19 -20.45 14.65
C ILE A 242 13.09 -21.54 15.22
N PHE A 243 13.05 -21.80 16.53
CA PHE A 243 13.79 -22.85 17.19
C PHE A 243 12.99 -24.15 17.34
N GLY A 244 11.71 -24.12 16.92
CA GLY A 244 10.79 -25.25 17.00
C GLY A 244 10.08 -25.38 18.34
N GLU A 245 10.26 -24.41 19.26
CA GLU A 245 9.57 -24.35 20.55
C GLU A 245 8.12 -23.86 20.35
N LEU A 246 7.20 -24.34 21.21
CA LEU A 246 5.80 -23.90 21.16
C LEU A 246 5.71 -22.39 21.45
N LEU A 247 4.84 -21.72 20.75
CA LEU A 247 4.60 -20.28 20.96
C LEU A 247 3.86 -20.06 22.29
N GLU A 248 4.55 -19.50 23.29
CA GLU A 248 4.02 -19.28 24.64
C GLU A 248 4.12 -17.84 25.11
N ASN A 249 5.09 -17.06 24.58
CA ASN A 249 5.31 -15.69 24.97
C ASN A 249 5.52 -14.76 23.75
N ASP A 250 5.38 -13.46 23.96
CA ASP A 250 5.42 -12.43 22.92
C ASP A 250 6.83 -11.98 22.51
N GLU A 251 7.88 -12.52 23.17
CA GLU A 251 9.28 -12.28 22.83
C GLU A 251 9.86 -13.32 21.87
N GLN A 252 9.15 -14.43 21.64
CA GLN A 252 9.59 -15.48 20.74
C GLN A 252 9.61 -14.97 19.30
N LEU A 253 10.64 -15.37 18.57
CA LEU A 253 10.83 -14.97 17.19
C LEU A 253 10.15 -15.92 16.23
N LEU A 254 9.24 -15.38 15.42
CA LEU A 254 8.45 -16.11 14.44
C LEU A 254 8.89 -15.77 13.02
N GLU A 255 8.86 -16.75 12.13
CA GLU A 255 9.03 -16.54 10.70
C GLU A 255 7.70 -16.13 10.09
N ILE A 256 7.66 -15.04 9.30
CA ILE A 256 6.42 -14.56 8.69
C ILE A 256 6.01 -15.45 7.53
N LEU A 257 4.73 -15.82 7.48
CA LEU A 257 4.19 -16.60 6.36
C LEU A 257 4.15 -15.75 5.08
N PRO A 258 4.36 -16.34 3.89
CA PRO A 258 4.56 -15.63 2.63
C PRO A 258 3.45 -14.65 2.21
N GLN A 259 2.23 -14.83 2.68
CA GLN A 259 1.09 -13.95 2.37
C GLN A 259 0.55 -13.20 3.59
N ASP A 260 1.28 -13.18 4.69
CA ASP A 260 0.93 -12.42 5.88
C ASP A 260 1.52 -11.01 5.84
N VAL A 261 0.75 -10.06 6.34
CA VAL A 261 1.04 -8.63 6.21
C VAL A 261 0.85 -7.92 7.55
N ILE A 262 1.85 -7.13 7.94
CA ILE A 262 1.80 -6.24 9.09
C ILE A 262 1.56 -4.83 8.56
N MET A 263 0.43 -4.24 8.94
CA MET A 263 0.00 -2.93 8.44
C MET A 263 0.61 -1.78 9.25
N PRO A 264 0.85 -0.60 8.63
CA PRO A 264 1.34 0.57 9.34
C PRO A 264 0.25 1.21 10.21
N SER A 265 0.57 1.48 11.48
CA SER A 265 -0.28 2.23 12.41
C SER A 265 0.59 3.14 13.29
N CYS A 266 1.27 4.09 12.65
CA CYS A 266 2.15 5.05 13.33
C CYS A 266 1.32 6.10 14.08
N PRO A 267 1.39 6.16 15.43
CA PRO A 267 0.58 7.11 16.22
C PRO A 267 1.01 8.56 16.05
N GLU A 268 2.24 8.81 15.64
CA GLU A 268 2.79 10.16 15.43
C GLU A 268 2.45 10.76 14.06
N THR A 269 1.85 9.99 13.15
CA THR A 269 1.55 10.50 11.81
C THR A 269 0.42 11.54 11.84
N PRO A 270 0.54 12.64 11.07
CA PRO A 270 -0.57 13.57 10.89
C PRO A 270 -1.66 13.05 9.94
N ASP A 271 -1.36 11.99 9.20
CA ASP A 271 -2.29 11.33 8.28
C ASP A 271 -3.12 10.26 9.04
N GLU A 272 -4.24 9.85 8.47
CA GLU A 272 -5.07 8.77 9.01
C GLU A 272 -4.34 7.42 8.93
N THR A 273 -4.32 6.66 10.00
CA THR A 273 -3.62 5.36 10.08
C THR A 273 -4.36 4.25 9.31
N ALA A 274 -3.67 3.14 8.99
CA ALA A 274 -4.27 2.06 8.23
C ALA A 274 -5.40 1.37 9.00
N ASP A 275 -5.21 1.08 10.29
CA ASP A 275 -6.24 0.48 11.14
C ASP A 275 -7.52 1.30 11.15
N ASP A 276 -7.42 2.64 11.30
CA ASP A 276 -8.55 3.54 11.27
C ASP A 276 -9.28 3.54 9.91
N ILE A 277 -8.54 3.61 8.81
CA ILE A 277 -9.12 3.56 7.46
C ILE A 277 -9.76 2.20 7.16
N PHE A 278 -9.12 1.10 7.55
CA PHE A 278 -9.65 -0.24 7.30
C PHE A 278 -10.88 -0.54 8.17
N MET A 279 -10.93 -0.11 9.44
CA MET A 279 -12.14 -0.19 10.27
C MET A 279 -13.31 0.57 9.64
N ARG A 280 -13.08 1.82 9.21
CA ARG A 280 -14.11 2.61 8.52
C ARG A 280 -14.55 1.99 7.21
N THR A 281 -13.63 1.35 6.49
CA THR A 281 -13.94 0.66 5.23
C THR A 281 -14.76 -0.61 5.50
N CYS A 282 -14.45 -1.39 6.54
CA CYS A 282 -15.27 -2.53 6.96
C CYS A 282 -16.70 -2.11 7.31
N ASN A 283 -16.84 -1.04 8.11
CA ASN A 283 -18.15 -0.50 8.48
C ASN A 283 -18.92 0.05 7.26
N PHE A 284 -18.23 0.68 6.32
CA PHE A 284 -18.83 1.09 5.05
C PHE A 284 -19.32 -0.11 4.23
N ILE A 285 -18.55 -1.18 4.14
CA ILE A 285 -18.94 -2.40 3.42
C ILE A 285 -20.13 -3.08 4.10
N ASP A 286 -20.13 -3.15 5.42
CA ASP A 286 -21.26 -3.70 6.18
C ASP A 286 -22.55 -2.88 5.97
N ASP A 287 -22.46 -1.56 6.01
CA ASP A 287 -23.58 -0.69 5.66
C ASP A 287 -24.02 -0.82 4.19
N LEU A 288 -23.07 -1.01 3.27
CA LEU A 288 -23.36 -1.23 1.87
C LEU A 288 -24.09 -2.56 1.65
N LEU A 289 -23.66 -3.63 2.32
CA LEU A 289 -24.32 -4.92 2.28
C LEU A 289 -25.75 -4.84 2.84
N GLU A 290 -25.91 -4.29 4.04
CA GLU A 290 -27.19 -4.22 4.74
C GLU A 290 -28.19 -3.27 4.06
N LYS A 291 -27.76 -2.02 3.81
CA LYS A 291 -28.69 -0.94 3.40
C LYS A 291 -28.90 -0.84 1.90
N HIS A 292 -27.92 -1.26 1.10
CA HIS A 292 -28.03 -1.14 -0.37
C HIS A 292 -28.29 -2.48 -1.06
N TYR A 293 -27.64 -3.56 -0.60
CA TYR A 293 -27.80 -4.89 -1.19
C TYR A 293 -28.80 -5.77 -0.44
N HIS A 294 -29.26 -5.35 0.75
CA HIS A 294 -30.16 -6.10 1.63
C HIS A 294 -29.62 -7.50 2.00
N LEU A 295 -28.33 -7.55 2.24
CA LEU A 295 -27.57 -8.73 2.66
C LEU A 295 -27.09 -8.57 4.11
N PRO A 296 -26.78 -9.67 4.82
CA PRO A 296 -26.23 -9.58 6.16
C PRO A 296 -24.84 -8.92 6.15
N LYS A 297 -24.50 -8.24 7.26
CA LYS A 297 -23.16 -7.69 7.50
C LYS A 297 -22.14 -8.80 7.49
N TYR A 298 -20.93 -8.52 7.06
CA TYR A 298 -19.84 -9.49 6.95
C TYR A 298 -18.74 -9.27 7.97
N TYR A 299 -18.20 -8.05 8.07
CA TYR A 299 -17.00 -7.77 8.87
C TYR A 299 -17.30 -7.65 10.36
N ASN A 300 -18.31 -6.87 10.74
CA ASN A 300 -18.71 -6.57 12.12
C ASN A 300 -17.56 -6.07 13.01
N VAL A 301 -16.61 -5.31 12.44
CA VAL A 301 -15.40 -4.80 13.08
C VAL A 301 -15.76 -3.66 14.04
N LYS A 302 -15.27 -3.73 15.28
CA LYS A 302 -15.43 -2.70 16.33
C LYS A 302 -14.09 -2.14 16.77
N THR A 303 -13.06 -2.96 16.80
CA THR A 303 -11.71 -2.60 17.23
C THR A 303 -10.70 -2.96 16.13
N LYS A 304 -9.46 -2.46 16.23
CA LYS A 304 -8.41 -2.78 15.27
C LYS A 304 -7.99 -4.26 15.31
N GLU A 305 -8.16 -4.89 16.47
CA GLU A 305 -7.86 -6.30 16.68
C GLU A 305 -8.80 -7.20 15.85
N ASP A 306 -10.04 -6.75 15.62
CA ASP A 306 -11.00 -7.45 14.78
C ASP A 306 -10.57 -7.48 13.29
N LEU A 307 -9.64 -6.59 12.88
CA LEU A 307 -9.07 -6.61 11.52
C LEU A 307 -8.09 -7.76 11.30
N ILE A 308 -7.56 -8.35 12.39
CA ILE A 308 -6.56 -9.41 12.31
C ILE A 308 -7.21 -10.70 11.79
N GLY A 309 -6.65 -11.23 10.70
CA GLY A 309 -7.17 -12.38 9.98
C GLY A 309 -7.94 -12.03 8.71
N HIS A 310 -8.34 -10.76 8.52
CA HIS A 310 -9.03 -10.35 7.29
C HIS A 310 -8.08 -10.24 6.10
N LEU A 311 -8.65 -10.53 4.93
CA LEU A 311 -7.90 -10.55 3.67
C LEU A 311 -7.87 -9.17 3.00
N ILE A 312 -6.72 -8.83 2.50
CA ILE A 312 -6.46 -7.64 1.69
C ILE A 312 -5.89 -8.02 0.33
N ILE A 313 -5.93 -7.07 -0.58
CA ILE A 313 -5.25 -7.13 -1.86
C ILE A 313 -4.14 -6.11 -1.82
N GLY A 314 -2.88 -6.55 -1.94
CA GLY A 314 -1.74 -5.68 -2.19
C GLY A 314 -1.50 -5.51 -3.68
N LEU A 315 -1.22 -4.30 -4.11
CA LEU A 315 -0.90 -4.02 -5.51
C LEU A 315 -0.08 -2.73 -5.66
N ALA A 316 0.70 -2.65 -6.71
CA ALA A 316 1.38 -1.41 -7.04
C ALA A 316 0.37 -0.29 -7.33
N PRO A 317 0.60 0.97 -6.87
CA PRO A 317 -0.42 2.02 -6.80
C PRO A 317 -1.18 2.36 -8.07
N HIS A 318 -0.59 2.14 -9.23
CA HIS A 318 -1.18 2.47 -10.55
C HIS A 318 -1.56 1.25 -11.36
N THR A 319 -1.55 0.07 -10.76
CA THR A 319 -1.85 -1.20 -11.41
C THR A 319 -3.19 -1.77 -10.97
N SER A 320 -3.59 -2.86 -11.61
CA SER A 320 -4.77 -3.64 -11.25
C SER A 320 -4.44 -5.13 -11.13
N ALA A 321 -3.14 -5.49 -11.06
CA ALA A 321 -2.68 -6.84 -10.74
C ALA A 321 -2.28 -6.87 -9.27
N GLY A 322 -2.96 -7.67 -8.48
CA GLY A 322 -2.79 -7.72 -7.05
C GLY A 322 -2.57 -9.12 -6.50
N ILE A 323 -2.00 -9.20 -5.33
CA ILE A 323 -1.78 -10.41 -4.55
C ILE A 323 -2.63 -10.38 -3.28
N ILE A 324 -3.25 -11.49 -2.94
CA ILE A 324 -3.97 -11.62 -1.67
C ILE A 324 -2.96 -11.67 -0.53
N GLY A 325 -3.27 -10.92 0.53
CA GLY A 325 -2.56 -10.97 1.80
C GLY A 325 -3.54 -11.06 2.98
N ARG A 326 -3.04 -11.45 4.14
CA ARG A 326 -3.80 -11.55 5.39
C ARG A 326 -3.20 -10.62 6.43
N ILE A 327 -4.00 -9.78 7.04
CA ILE A 327 -3.56 -8.90 8.14
C ILE A 327 -3.27 -9.76 9.36
N ILE A 328 -2.04 -9.67 9.90
CA ILE A 328 -1.65 -10.38 11.13
C ILE A 328 -1.35 -9.46 12.29
N GLY A 329 -1.25 -8.14 12.05
CA GLY A 329 -1.01 -7.17 13.12
C GLY A 329 -0.67 -5.79 12.56
N PHE A 330 -0.26 -4.89 13.47
CA PHE A 330 0.02 -3.49 13.18
C PHE A 330 1.35 -3.05 13.80
N SER A 331 2.21 -2.46 12.98
CA SER A 331 3.44 -1.81 13.47
C SER A 331 3.19 -0.35 13.83
N LYS A 332 4.03 0.20 14.70
CA LYS A 332 4.01 1.64 15.05
C LYS A 332 4.81 2.50 14.07
N THR A 333 5.08 1.99 12.87
CA THR A 333 5.85 2.67 11.82
C THR A 333 4.95 3.09 10.66
N LEU A 334 5.51 3.67 9.60
CA LEU A 334 4.83 3.97 8.33
C LEU A 334 5.01 2.85 7.30
N GLY A 335 5.76 1.79 7.64
CA GLY A 335 6.04 0.67 6.74
C GLY A 335 4.95 -0.39 6.76
N CYS A 336 4.66 -0.94 5.60
CA CYS A 336 3.93 -2.18 5.41
C CYS A 336 4.95 -3.32 5.38
N PHE A 337 5.01 -4.12 6.43
CA PHE A 337 5.93 -5.24 6.49
C PHE A 337 5.24 -6.52 6.03
N ALA A 338 5.91 -7.22 5.12
CA ALA A 338 5.46 -8.51 4.64
C ALA A 338 6.68 -9.32 4.16
N HIS A 339 6.46 -10.61 3.94
CA HIS A 339 7.49 -11.45 3.34
C HIS A 339 7.95 -10.85 1.99
N PRO A 340 9.26 -10.86 1.66
CA PRO A 340 9.77 -10.35 0.38
C PRO A 340 9.03 -10.88 -0.85
N TYR A 341 8.57 -12.12 -0.82
CA TYR A 341 7.74 -12.69 -1.88
C TYR A 341 6.44 -11.93 -2.15
N TRP A 342 5.77 -11.45 -1.09
CA TRP A 342 4.51 -10.74 -1.24
C TRP A 342 4.70 -9.40 -1.97
N HIS A 343 5.78 -8.70 -1.67
CA HIS A 343 6.17 -7.49 -2.39
C HIS A 343 6.61 -7.78 -3.82
N ALA A 344 7.46 -8.78 -4.01
CA ALA A 344 7.93 -9.20 -5.35
C ALA A 344 6.79 -9.66 -6.26
N ALA A 345 5.73 -10.26 -5.71
CA ALA A 345 4.51 -10.60 -6.46
C ALA A 345 3.78 -9.38 -7.02
N GLN A 346 3.97 -8.20 -6.43
CA GLN A 346 3.44 -6.92 -6.91
C GLN A 346 4.39 -6.22 -7.90
N ARG A 347 5.50 -6.85 -8.26
CA ARG A 347 6.57 -6.25 -9.07
C ARG A 347 7.20 -5.04 -8.37
N ARG A 348 7.53 -5.20 -7.09
CA ARG A 348 8.16 -4.20 -6.21
C ARG A 348 9.37 -4.78 -5.51
N ASN A 349 10.33 -3.91 -5.22
CA ASN A 349 11.67 -4.28 -4.74
C ASN A 349 11.77 -4.27 -3.21
N PHE A 350 10.73 -4.32 -2.44
CA PHE A 350 10.69 -4.37 -0.96
C PHE A 350 11.78 -3.53 -0.23
N ASP A 351 12.27 -2.46 -0.88
CA ASP A 351 13.35 -1.56 -0.42
C ASP A 351 12.85 -0.14 -0.08
N GLY A 352 11.55 0.05 0.06
CA GLY A 352 10.92 1.33 0.32
C GLY A 352 10.08 1.87 -0.84
N ASP A 353 9.77 1.06 -1.82
CA ASP A 353 8.82 1.40 -2.89
C ASP A 353 7.41 1.61 -2.33
N GLU A 354 6.55 2.23 -3.12
CA GLU A 354 5.16 2.47 -2.75
C GLU A 354 4.28 1.28 -3.14
N THR A 355 3.55 0.74 -2.19
CA THR A 355 2.48 -0.24 -2.41
C THR A 355 1.14 0.34 -1.97
N CYS A 356 0.05 -0.27 -2.35
CA CYS A 356 -1.25 0.03 -1.77
C CYS A 356 -2.03 -1.23 -1.43
N ALA A 357 -2.90 -1.12 -0.42
CA ALA A 357 -3.79 -2.19 -0.03
C ALA A 357 -5.26 -1.75 -0.08
N LEU A 358 -6.14 -2.72 -0.31
CA LEU A 358 -7.59 -2.58 -0.22
C LEU A 358 -8.20 -3.88 0.30
N LEU A 359 -9.39 -3.80 0.91
CA LEU A 359 -10.12 -4.97 1.36
C LEU A 359 -10.62 -5.80 0.16
N VAL A 360 -10.53 -7.12 0.26
CA VAL A 360 -10.98 -8.04 -0.80
C VAL A 360 -12.46 -7.81 -1.14
N LEU A 361 -13.30 -7.64 -0.13
CA LEU A 361 -14.73 -7.45 -0.34
C LEU A 361 -15.06 -6.07 -0.94
N ASP A 362 -14.28 -5.03 -0.62
CA ASP A 362 -14.39 -3.73 -1.30
C ASP A 362 -14.08 -3.86 -2.80
N ALA A 363 -13.04 -4.61 -3.16
CA ALA A 363 -12.72 -4.88 -4.56
C ALA A 363 -13.88 -5.59 -5.28
N PHE A 364 -14.44 -6.63 -4.69
CA PHE A 364 -15.52 -7.40 -5.31
C PHE A 364 -16.82 -6.61 -5.47
N LEU A 365 -17.15 -5.73 -4.52
CA LEU A 365 -18.40 -4.96 -4.56
C LEU A 365 -18.30 -3.65 -5.35
N ASN A 366 -17.10 -3.04 -5.40
CA ASN A 366 -16.95 -1.66 -5.85
C ASN A 366 -16.03 -1.47 -7.04
N PHE A 367 -15.06 -2.37 -7.30
CA PHE A 367 -14.21 -2.26 -8.48
C PHE A 367 -15.06 -2.35 -9.76
N SER A 368 -14.88 -1.41 -10.66
CA SER A 368 -15.45 -1.49 -12.01
C SER A 368 -14.47 -1.01 -13.08
N ARG A 369 -14.13 -1.92 -13.99
CA ARG A 369 -13.37 -1.59 -15.20
C ARG A 369 -14.06 -0.50 -16.03
N LYS A 370 -15.40 -0.43 -15.96
CA LYS A 370 -16.21 0.55 -16.71
C LYS A 370 -16.07 1.99 -16.22
N TYR A 371 -15.50 2.21 -15.02
CA TYR A 371 -15.20 3.56 -14.52
C TYR A 371 -13.87 4.09 -15.06
N LEU A 372 -12.98 3.20 -15.49
CA LEU A 372 -11.64 3.54 -15.97
C LEU A 372 -11.67 4.08 -17.42
N PRO A 373 -10.72 4.96 -17.80
CA PRO A 373 -10.56 5.41 -19.17
C PRO A 373 -10.25 4.24 -20.12
N ASP A 374 -10.68 4.37 -21.37
CA ASP A 374 -10.52 3.29 -22.40
C ASP A 374 -9.15 3.29 -23.09
N ARG A 375 -8.39 4.39 -22.98
CA ARG A 375 -7.10 4.54 -23.65
C ARG A 375 -5.97 3.92 -22.85
N ARG A 376 -5.30 2.92 -23.42
CA ARG A 376 -4.02 2.39 -22.91
C ARG A 376 -2.94 3.48 -22.99
N GLY A 377 -2.08 3.57 -21.97
CA GLY A 377 -0.96 4.51 -21.97
C GLY A 377 -1.27 5.94 -21.51
N SER A 378 -2.52 6.28 -21.16
CA SER A 378 -2.78 7.43 -20.33
C SER A 378 -2.38 7.12 -18.87
N ARG A 379 -2.18 8.14 -18.02
CA ARG A 379 -1.72 8.03 -16.62
C ARG A 379 -2.49 7.04 -15.71
N SER A 380 -3.33 6.20 -16.26
CA SER A 380 -4.07 5.14 -15.60
C SER A 380 -3.89 3.87 -16.40
N MET A 381 -3.27 2.86 -15.83
CA MET A 381 -3.24 1.53 -16.41
C MET A 381 -4.62 0.91 -16.32
N ASP A 382 -5.26 0.72 -17.48
CA ASP A 382 -6.66 0.32 -17.60
C ASP A 382 -6.76 -1.18 -17.81
N ALA A 383 -6.24 -1.94 -16.84
CA ALA A 383 -6.36 -3.39 -16.83
C ALA A 383 -7.58 -3.84 -16.00
N PRO A 384 -8.17 -5.01 -16.27
CA PRO A 384 -9.08 -5.64 -15.32
C PRO A 384 -8.34 -5.95 -14.03
N LEU A 385 -9.05 -6.04 -12.91
CA LEU A 385 -8.46 -6.49 -11.66
C LEU A 385 -8.12 -7.98 -11.79
N VAL A 386 -6.83 -8.30 -11.74
CA VAL A 386 -6.31 -9.66 -11.76
C VAL A 386 -5.75 -9.96 -10.37
N LEU A 387 -6.14 -11.08 -9.80
CA LEU A 387 -5.76 -11.45 -8.45
C LEU A 387 -4.98 -12.77 -8.44
N THR A 388 -3.80 -12.74 -7.84
CA THR A 388 -3.07 -13.94 -7.44
C THR A 388 -3.55 -14.34 -6.05
N THR A 389 -4.18 -15.49 -5.93
CA THR A 389 -4.74 -16.00 -4.67
C THR A 389 -3.74 -16.81 -3.88
N VAL A 390 -2.88 -17.58 -4.55
CA VAL A 390 -1.83 -18.39 -3.94
C VAL A 390 -0.50 -17.96 -4.54
N LEU A 391 0.42 -17.58 -3.68
CA LEU A 391 1.76 -17.16 -4.05
C LEU A 391 2.61 -18.37 -4.44
N VAL A 392 3.23 -18.29 -5.62
CA VAL A 392 4.20 -19.28 -6.11
C VAL A 392 5.57 -18.60 -6.19
N PRO A 393 6.55 -18.99 -5.34
CA PRO A 393 7.84 -18.30 -5.25
C PRO A 393 8.64 -18.22 -6.56
N SER A 394 8.48 -19.19 -7.45
CA SER A 394 9.15 -19.18 -8.77
C SER A 394 8.55 -18.19 -9.78
N GLU A 395 7.33 -17.67 -9.54
CA GLU A 395 6.59 -16.79 -10.46
C GLU A 395 6.66 -15.30 -10.06
N VAL A 396 7.22 -14.98 -8.90
CA VAL A 396 7.39 -13.59 -8.45
C VAL A 396 8.59 -12.93 -9.14
N ASP A 397 8.79 -11.64 -8.90
CA ASP A 397 9.94 -10.93 -9.47
C ASP A 397 11.27 -11.55 -9.04
N THR A 398 12.20 -11.66 -9.99
CA THR A 398 13.45 -12.39 -9.82
C THR A 398 14.44 -11.73 -8.86
N GLU A 399 14.24 -10.48 -8.49
CA GLU A 399 15.11 -9.79 -7.51
C GLU A 399 15.13 -10.51 -6.16
N VAL A 400 13.99 -11.01 -5.70
CA VAL A 400 13.90 -11.78 -4.46
C VAL A 400 14.68 -13.10 -4.52
N HIS A 401 14.86 -13.67 -5.69
CA HIS A 401 15.58 -14.93 -5.87
C HIS A 401 17.07 -14.81 -5.55
N GLY A 402 17.63 -13.60 -5.63
CA GLY A 402 19.01 -13.29 -5.25
C GLY A 402 19.21 -12.95 -3.77
N MET A 403 18.15 -12.99 -2.96
CA MET A 403 18.23 -12.70 -1.52
C MET A 403 18.96 -13.82 -0.79
N ASP A 404 19.93 -13.46 0.07
CA ASP A 404 20.66 -14.39 0.91
C ASP A 404 19.78 -14.86 2.08
N ILE A 405 19.76 -16.17 2.32
CA ILE A 405 18.94 -16.81 3.38
C ILE A 405 19.80 -17.64 4.33
N THR A 406 21.04 -17.24 4.51
CA THR A 406 22.02 -17.89 5.39
C THR A 406 22.11 -17.20 6.75
N ASP A 407 22.47 -17.95 7.79
CA ASP A 407 22.78 -17.41 9.13
C ASP A 407 24.21 -16.88 9.24
N LYS A 408 25.13 -17.38 8.41
CA LYS A 408 26.54 -16.98 8.41
C LYS A 408 27.10 -16.97 7.00
N TYR A 409 27.88 -15.95 6.69
CA TYR A 409 28.66 -15.95 5.47
C TYR A 409 29.87 -16.87 5.63
N PRO A 410 30.22 -17.69 4.61
CA PRO A 410 31.37 -18.54 4.64
C PRO A 410 32.68 -17.71 4.68
N LEU A 411 33.74 -18.24 5.27
CA LEU A 411 35.04 -17.55 5.36
C LEU A 411 35.56 -17.14 3.97
N ASP A 412 35.26 -17.93 2.95
CA ASP A 412 35.67 -17.65 1.57
C ASP A 412 34.99 -16.38 1.01
N PHE A 413 33.85 -15.99 1.51
CA PHE A 413 33.22 -14.72 1.18
C PHE A 413 34.08 -13.53 1.61
N TYR A 414 34.58 -13.56 2.83
CA TYR A 414 35.46 -12.51 3.36
C TYR A 414 36.85 -12.52 2.67
N ARG A 415 37.40 -13.69 2.36
CA ARG A 415 38.64 -13.81 1.58
C ARG A 415 38.49 -13.28 0.16
N ALA A 416 37.37 -13.55 -0.50
CA ALA A 416 37.06 -13.03 -1.82
C ALA A 416 36.87 -11.49 -1.79
N ALA A 417 36.23 -10.95 -0.75
CA ALA A 417 36.12 -9.53 -0.53
C ALA A 417 37.48 -8.84 -0.33
N GLU A 418 38.41 -9.46 0.39
CA GLU A 418 39.80 -8.97 0.51
C GLU A 418 40.56 -8.93 -0.82
N GLN A 419 40.23 -9.84 -1.72
CA GLN A 419 40.77 -9.92 -3.08
C GLN A 419 40.03 -9.08 -4.10
N CYS A 420 39.05 -8.27 -3.67
CA CYS A 420 38.18 -7.48 -4.54
C CYS A 420 37.43 -8.32 -5.61
N LYS A 421 37.13 -9.59 -5.32
CA LYS A 421 36.32 -10.45 -6.17
C LYS A 421 34.85 -10.08 -6.06
N TYR A 422 34.06 -10.51 -7.03
CA TYR A 422 32.61 -10.27 -7.03
C TYR A 422 31.89 -11.19 -6.01
N PRO A 423 30.77 -10.74 -5.42
CA PRO A 423 29.99 -11.55 -4.47
C PRO A 423 29.53 -12.89 -5.02
N TRP A 424 29.21 -12.95 -6.31
CA TRP A 424 28.76 -14.18 -6.98
C TRP A 424 29.86 -15.20 -7.26
N ASP A 425 31.13 -14.84 -7.06
CA ASP A 425 32.25 -15.78 -7.15
C ASP A 425 32.31 -16.73 -5.94
N VAL A 426 31.51 -16.44 -4.92
CA VAL A 426 31.42 -17.28 -3.70
C VAL A 426 29.99 -17.82 -3.59
N LYS A 427 29.86 -19.11 -3.31
CA LYS A 427 28.56 -19.73 -3.12
C LYS A 427 28.01 -19.36 -1.73
N VAL A 428 26.96 -18.54 -1.72
CA VAL A 428 26.14 -18.23 -0.55
C VAL A 428 24.74 -18.80 -0.81
N LEU A 429 24.08 -19.36 0.19
CA LEU A 429 22.73 -19.90 0.05
C LEU A 429 21.74 -18.76 -0.20
N GLN A 430 21.04 -18.84 -1.32
CA GLN A 430 20.05 -17.85 -1.76
C GLN A 430 18.68 -18.48 -2.01
N VAL A 431 17.66 -17.66 -2.07
CA VAL A 431 16.28 -18.11 -2.36
C VAL A 431 16.19 -18.97 -3.62
N LYS A 432 16.91 -18.62 -4.69
CA LYS A 432 16.96 -19.42 -5.94
C LYS A 432 17.41 -20.87 -5.73
N ASP A 433 18.21 -21.15 -4.70
CA ASP A 433 18.76 -22.49 -4.45
C ASP A 433 17.72 -23.44 -3.78
N VAL A 434 16.64 -22.86 -3.23
CA VAL A 434 15.56 -23.59 -2.55
C VAL A 434 14.24 -23.59 -3.34
N LEU A 435 14.15 -22.89 -4.47
CA LEU A 435 12.96 -22.90 -5.32
C LEU A 435 12.57 -24.31 -5.77
N GLY A 436 11.29 -24.61 -5.70
CA GLY A 436 10.75 -25.93 -6.03
C GLY A 436 10.93 -27.00 -4.93
N LYS A 437 11.57 -26.65 -3.82
CA LYS A 437 11.73 -27.52 -2.64
C LYS A 437 10.74 -27.08 -1.54
N LYS A 438 10.66 -27.87 -0.47
CA LYS A 438 9.84 -27.53 0.72
C LYS A 438 10.31 -26.21 1.36
N GLU A 439 11.60 -26.04 1.44
CA GLU A 439 12.31 -24.91 2.06
C GLU A 439 12.13 -23.59 1.30
N GLN A 440 11.42 -23.58 0.16
CA GLN A 440 11.12 -22.34 -0.56
C GLN A 440 10.15 -21.42 0.19
N TYR A 441 9.37 -21.93 1.14
CA TYR A 441 8.36 -21.16 1.87
C TYR A 441 8.76 -20.84 3.32
N GLU A 442 9.71 -21.56 3.87
CA GLU A 442 10.05 -21.50 5.29
C GLU A 442 11.52 -21.88 5.55
N GLY A 443 12.04 -21.56 6.73
CA GLY A 443 13.41 -21.88 7.12
C GLY A 443 14.43 -20.84 6.65
N PHE A 444 13.99 -19.64 6.35
CA PHE A 444 14.87 -18.52 6.04
C PHE A 444 15.65 -18.12 7.28
N LYS A 445 16.93 -17.85 7.09
CA LYS A 445 17.83 -17.46 8.14
C LYS A 445 18.29 -16.02 7.92
N TYR A 446 18.90 -15.43 8.93
CA TYR A 446 19.41 -14.07 8.89
C TYR A 446 20.75 -14.00 9.65
N THR A 447 21.58 -13.03 9.28
CA THR A 447 22.96 -12.93 9.79
C THR A 447 23.10 -12.13 11.08
N HIS A 448 22.05 -11.42 11.52
CA HIS A 448 22.09 -10.57 12.72
C HIS A 448 20.68 -10.41 13.30
N GLU A 449 20.61 -10.33 14.62
CA GLU A 449 19.36 -10.10 15.34
C GLU A 449 18.93 -8.62 15.23
N THR A 450 17.63 -8.41 15.12
CA THR A 450 16.97 -7.10 15.26
C THR A 450 16.38 -6.98 16.67
N ASN A 451 16.40 -5.78 17.25
CA ASN A 451 15.88 -5.59 18.61
C ASN A 451 14.36 -5.45 18.62
N ASP A 452 13.83 -4.51 17.82
CA ASP A 452 12.40 -4.21 17.73
C ASP A 452 12.16 -3.46 16.42
N LEU A 453 11.22 -3.92 15.62
CA LEU A 453 10.85 -3.28 14.35
C LEU A 453 10.22 -1.88 14.56
N ASN A 454 9.72 -1.58 15.74
CA ASN A 454 9.19 -0.27 16.11
C ASN A 454 10.23 0.67 16.75
N ALA A 455 11.48 0.20 16.96
CA ALA A 455 12.53 1.02 17.53
C ALA A 455 13.02 2.11 16.55
N GLY A 456 13.62 3.16 17.10
CA GLY A 456 14.17 4.25 16.31
C GLY A 456 13.14 5.28 15.87
N VAL A 457 13.44 5.99 14.78
CA VAL A 457 12.60 7.08 14.26
C VAL A 457 11.46 6.50 13.46
N ARG A 458 10.24 6.57 14.00
CA ARG A 458 9.03 6.05 13.34
C ARG A 458 8.44 7.02 12.32
N LEU A 459 8.72 8.30 12.45
CA LEU A 459 8.28 9.35 11.54
C LEU A 459 9.44 10.28 11.19
N SER A 460 9.90 10.22 9.95
CA SER A 460 11.02 11.03 9.48
C SER A 460 10.69 12.53 9.51
N ALA A 461 11.62 13.33 10.04
CA ALA A 461 11.55 14.80 9.98
C ALA A 461 11.44 15.32 8.54
N TYR A 462 11.95 14.59 7.56
CA TYR A 462 11.84 14.91 6.13
C TYR A 462 10.39 15.14 5.66
N LYS A 463 9.42 14.48 6.29
CA LYS A 463 7.99 14.64 5.97
C LYS A 463 7.46 16.04 6.30
N PHE A 464 8.03 16.71 7.30
CA PHE A 464 7.60 18.02 7.79
C PHE A 464 8.39 19.20 7.21
N ILE A 465 9.55 18.96 6.59
CA ILE A 465 10.36 20.01 5.99
C ILE A 465 9.70 20.47 4.70
N PRO A 466 9.28 21.76 4.59
CA PRO A 466 8.39 22.21 3.51
C PRO A 466 9.10 22.43 2.18
N THR A 467 10.38 22.84 2.19
CA THR A 467 11.10 23.23 0.98
C THR A 467 12.26 22.28 0.67
N MET A 468 12.67 22.23 -0.61
CA MET A 468 13.84 21.46 -1.03
C MET A 468 15.15 22.06 -0.50
N ILE A 469 15.22 23.39 -0.34
CA ILE A 469 16.39 24.06 0.22
C ILE A 469 16.62 23.60 1.67
N GLU A 470 15.60 23.67 2.52
CA GLU A 470 15.69 23.22 3.91
C GLU A 470 16.05 21.73 4.02
N LYS A 471 15.60 20.90 3.06
CA LYS A 471 15.98 19.48 2.99
C LYS A 471 17.46 19.32 2.66
N LEU A 472 17.98 20.11 1.72
CA LEU A 472 19.38 20.11 1.36
C LEU A 472 20.24 20.60 2.54
N ASP A 473 19.86 21.70 3.18
CA ASP A 473 20.54 22.22 4.38
C ASP A 473 20.63 21.15 5.48
N GLY A 474 19.54 20.41 5.72
CA GLY A 474 19.52 19.31 6.68
C GLY A 474 20.46 18.16 6.28
N GLN A 475 20.67 17.90 5.00
CA GLN A 475 21.62 16.89 4.52
C GLN A 475 23.08 17.34 4.68
N LEU A 476 23.37 18.58 4.36
CA LEU A 476 24.71 19.16 4.55
C LEU A 476 25.06 19.21 6.04
N ASP A 477 24.11 19.58 6.88
CA ASP A 477 24.22 19.53 8.35
C ASP A 477 24.54 18.12 8.84
N LEU A 478 23.85 17.10 8.31
CA LEU A 478 24.11 15.72 8.64
C LEU A 478 25.52 15.30 8.19
N ALA A 479 25.91 15.64 6.97
CA ALA A 479 27.24 15.37 6.43
C ALA A 479 28.34 16.02 7.30
N ALA A 480 28.14 17.28 7.72
CA ALA A 480 29.07 17.98 8.60
C ALA A 480 29.26 17.31 9.98
N ARG A 481 28.23 16.63 10.50
CA ARG A 481 28.28 15.88 11.77
C ARG A 481 28.93 14.50 11.64
N ILE A 482 29.03 13.96 10.46
CA ILE A 482 29.66 12.66 10.20
C ILE A 482 31.17 12.88 10.02
N ARG A 483 31.96 12.41 10.98
CA ARG A 483 33.41 12.66 11.05
C ARG A 483 34.19 12.18 9.81
N ALA A 484 33.73 11.14 9.13
CA ALA A 484 34.35 10.57 7.94
C ALA A 484 33.73 11.06 6.63
N SER A 485 32.81 12.02 6.69
CA SER A 485 32.17 12.60 5.50
C SER A 485 33.03 13.74 4.92
N ASP A 486 33.16 13.74 3.61
CA ASP A 486 33.70 14.89 2.86
C ASP A 486 32.52 15.81 2.49
N LEU A 487 32.36 16.89 3.26
CA LEU A 487 31.26 17.84 3.08
C LEU A 487 31.30 18.52 1.71
N ASP A 488 32.51 18.92 1.27
CA ASP A 488 32.67 19.61 -0.01
C ASP A 488 32.34 18.69 -1.19
N GLY A 489 32.76 17.43 -1.10
CA GLY A 489 32.41 16.39 -2.07
C GLY A 489 30.92 16.10 -2.11
N VAL A 490 30.26 16.02 -0.94
CA VAL A 490 28.79 15.84 -0.84
C VAL A 490 28.05 17.03 -1.44
N ALA A 491 28.54 18.25 -1.22
CA ALA A 491 27.92 19.48 -1.76
C ALA A 491 28.14 19.64 -3.27
N ALA A 492 29.18 19.02 -3.83
CA ALA A 492 29.47 19.08 -5.27
C ALA A 492 28.64 18.08 -6.11
N LEU A 493 28.09 17.04 -5.49
CA LEU A 493 27.23 16.04 -6.12
C LEU A 493 25.78 16.49 -6.13
#